data_3f61c9e103f74de6d8e56f4f03af8700
#
_entry.id   3f61c9e103f74de6d8e56f4f03af8700
#
_cell.length_a   1.000
_cell.length_b   1.000
_cell.length_c   1.000
_cell.angle_alpha   90.00
_cell.angle_beta   90.00
_cell.angle_gamma   90.00
#
_symmetry.space_group_name_H-M   'P 1'
#
loop_
_entity.id
_entity.type
_entity.pdbx_description
1 polymer ?
#
loop_
_entity_poly.entity_id
_entity_poly.type
_entity_poly.pdbx_seq_one_letter_code
_entity_poly.pdbx_strand_id
1 'polypeptide(L)'
;MTMKSGARVAVTRREFVAGAGAALAAGSLTGFPAIAQVRPLKVGVFVSEVDAQGVDELVEPYVSQMRLGLELAASEINTMGGILGRPVEFVYRDDGGSPPSQAAVTALVAEEGCEAIVSGFLMASPRMITVRLNALDASVPVLHGLWTDGSYCGAFTKYFAPTARQIVPSIRAYLGDLDDGFRARPFSISNWTPSGRSVSEYLYGALGGAHTGDALVTTPVLGNHPGEYRAVMRWAHEVESNIIWNADPRPYAVNVVNQAVELGIVEGKIFAHLDFSEWQALQLVPGASIVTCVPFVASDPSPAVQDFVARANAMPGGELVTHVAFTHYNSLMALKAAMERSGEASAEAGLAGLDGLTIETATGPLILDGAGYPTMPLFVATAEGGGQLQVVQKIDPIESGATC
;
A
#
# COMPACT_ATOMS: atom_id res chain seq x y z
N MET A 1 -0.21 -50.39 63.26
CA MET A 1 -1.01 -49.18 62.90
C MET A 1 -1.40 -49.33 61.43
N THR A 2 -2.61 -49.83 61.22
CA THR A 2 -3.12 -50.38 59.93
C THR A 2 -3.83 -49.26 59.13
N MET A 3 -3.32 -48.95 57.95
CA MET A 3 -3.95 -48.05 57.00
C MET A 3 -5.04 -48.81 56.20
N LYS A 4 -6.28 -48.31 56.28
CA LYS A 4 -7.42 -48.82 55.49
C LYS A 4 -7.32 -48.33 54.05
N SER A 5 -7.35 -49.29 53.15
CA SER A 5 -7.48 -49.11 51.67
C SER A 5 -8.88 -48.63 51.32
N GLY A 6 -8.95 -47.48 50.63
CA GLY A 6 -10.20 -46.98 50.03
C GLY A 6 -10.45 -47.60 48.67
N ALA A 7 -11.57 -48.28 48.52
CA ALA A 7 -12.01 -48.86 47.27
C ALA A 7 -12.40 -47.78 46.23
N ARG A 8 -11.80 -47.81 45.05
CA ARG A 8 -12.19 -47.04 43.87
C ARG A 8 -13.33 -47.79 43.17
N VAL A 9 -14.52 -47.20 43.14
CA VAL A 9 -15.63 -47.70 42.29
C VAL A 9 -15.35 -47.30 40.85
N ALA A 10 -15.12 -48.30 40.01
CA ALA A 10 -14.95 -48.09 38.55
C ALA A 10 -16.33 -48.13 37.90
N VAL A 11 -16.79 -46.96 37.41
CA VAL A 11 -18.01 -46.86 36.59
C VAL A 11 -17.68 -47.32 35.16
N THR A 12 -18.39 -48.32 34.65
CA THR A 12 -18.14 -48.85 33.31
C THR A 12 -18.80 -48.00 32.24
N ARG A 13 -18.23 -47.97 31.03
CA ARG A 13 -18.67 -47.18 29.86
C ARG A 13 -20.15 -47.41 29.48
N ARG A 14 -20.74 -48.56 29.89
CA ARG A 14 -22.14 -48.92 29.65
C ARG A 14 -23.12 -48.23 30.60
N GLU A 15 -22.71 -47.95 31.82
CA GLU A 15 -23.56 -47.25 32.81
C GLU A 15 -23.61 -45.72 32.53
N PHE A 16 -22.58 -45.17 31.89
CA PHE A 16 -22.58 -43.77 31.47
C PHE A 16 -23.53 -43.48 30.29
N VAL A 17 -23.73 -44.46 29.39
CA VAL A 17 -24.60 -44.33 28.23
C VAL A 17 -26.09 -44.54 28.60
N ALA A 18 -26.39 -45.32 29.63
CA ALA A 18 -27.76 -45.53 30.08
C ALA A 18 -28.35 -44.39 30.91
N GLY A 19 -27.48 -43.57 31.56
CA GLY A 19 -27.91 -42.41 32.34
C GLY A 19 -28.19 -41.14 31.52
N ALA A 20 -27.65 -41.07 30.30
CA ALA A 20 -27.81 -39.90 29.41
C ALA A 20 -29.06 -39.98 28.51
N GLY A 21 -29.70 -41.11 28.43
CA GLY A 21 -30.86 -41.36 27.54
C GLY A 21 -32.22 -40.99 28.10
N ALA A 22 -32.36 -40.73 29.41
CA ALA A 22 -33.65 -40.50 30.05
C ALA A 22 -33.98 -39.03 30.36
N ALA A 23 -33.05 -38.07 30.11
CA ALA A 23 -33.26 -36.66 30.38
C ALA A 23 -33.63 -35.81 29.13
N LEU A 24 -33.82 -36.44 27.97
CA LEU A 24 -34.05 -35.74 26.69
C LEU A 24 -35.51 -35.79 26.17
N ALA A 25 -36.46 -36.17 26.99
CA ALA A 25 -37.85 -36.35 26.53
C ALA A 25 -38.88 -35.37 27.10
N ALA A 26 -38.52 -34.30 27.79
CA ALA A 26 -39.48 -33.33 28.31
C ALA A 26 -38.94 -31.87 28.32
N GLY A 27 -38.14 -31.49 27.36
CA GLY A 27 -37.79 -30.07 27.09
C GLY A 27 -38.50 -29.65 25.81
N SER A 28 -39.56 -28.84 25.93
CA SER A 28 -40.14 -28.10 24.83
C SER A 28 -38.98 -27.46 23.99
N LEU A 29 -38.92 -27.82 22.71
CA LEU A 29 -38.12 -27.18 21.67
C LEU A 29 -38.55 -25.71 21.54
N THR A 30 -38.16 -24.85 22.51
CA THR A 30 -37.99 -23.45 22.20
C THR A 30 -36.82 -23.42 21.23
N GLY A 31 -37.16 -23.35 19.94
CA GLY A 31 -36.15 -23.15 18.90
C GLY A 31 -35.31 -21.91 19.27
N PHE A 32 -34.09 -22.15 19.73
CA PHE A 32 -33.11 -21.11 19.65
C PHE A 32 -33.07 -20.70 18.16
N PRO A 33 -33.30 -19.41 17.83
CA PRO A 33 -33.11 -19.02 16.46
C PRO A 33 -31.68 -19.46 16.11
N ALA A 34 -31.57 -20.28 15.08
CA ALA A 34 -30.27 -20.58 14.50
C ALA A 34 -29.67 -19.19 14.22
N ILE A 35 -28.67 -18.81 14.99
CA ILE A 35 -27.90 -17.59 14.69
C ILE A 35 -27.34 -17.91 13.31
N ALA A 36 -27.98 -17.34 12.27
CA ALA A 36 -27.48 -17.45 10.91
C ALA A 36 -26.04 -16.98 10.99
N GLN A 37 -25.11 -17.88 10.74
CA GLN A 37 -23.69 -17.53 10.75
C GLN A 37 -23.53 -16.42 9.71
N VAL A 38 -23.27 -15.20 10.16
CA VAL A 38 -23.12 -14.06 9.26
C VAL A 38 -21.94 -14.35 8.35
N ARG A 39 -22.20 -14.45 7.04
CA ARG A 39 -21.15 -14.69 6.07
C ARG A 39 -20.15 -13.54 6.10
N PRO A 40 -18.84 -13.77 6.30
CA PRO A 40 -17.85 -12.71 6.29
C PRO A 40 -17.80 -12.03 4.92
N LEU A 41 -17.42 -10.76 4.90
CA LEU A 41 -17.02 -10.05 3.69
C LEU A 41 -15.58 -10.43 3.40
N LYS A 42 -15.37 -11.20 2.34
CA LYS A 42 -14.02 -11.63 1.95
C LYS A 42 -13.36 -10.60 1.05
N VAL A 43 -12.13 -10.25 1.39
CA VAL A 43 -11.26 -9.36 0.61
C VAL A 43 -10.04 -10.15 0.17
N GLY A 44 -9.89 -10.31 -1.15
CA GLY A 44 -8.70 -10.93 -1.74
C GLY A 44 -7.52 -9.96 -1.68
N VAL A 45 -6.36 -10.42 -1.25
CA VAL A 45 -5.17 -9.58 -1.14
C VAL A 45 -4.02 -10.25 -1.88
N PHE A 46 -3.54 -9.59 -2.93
CA PHE A 46 -2.31 -9.99 -3.57
C PHE A 46 -1.11 -9.44 -2.80
N VAL A 47 -0.18 -10.30 -2.50
CA VAL A 47 1.11 -9.99 -1.87
C VAL A 47 2.23 -10.53 -2.73
N SER A 48 3.35 -9.83 -2.76
CA SER A 48 4.58 -10.36 -3.36
C SER A 48 5.46 -10.85 -2.22
N GLU A 49 5.56 -12.16 -2.03
CA GLU A 49 6.42 -12.74 -1.00
C GLU A 49 7.90 -12.73 -1.44
N VAL A 50 8.11 -12.72 -2.76
CA VAL A 50 9.43 -12.52 -3.40
C VAL A 50 9.29 -11.52 -4.54
N ASP A 51 10.37 -10.84 -4.90
CA ASP A 51 10.41 -10.06 -6.14
C ASP A 51 10.57 -10.97 -7.36
N ALA A 52 10.50 -10.40 -8.57
CA ALA A 52 10.66 -11.16 -9.82
C ALA A 52 12.04 -11.83 -9.98
N GLN A 53 13.01 -11.51 -9.13
CA GLN A 53 14.34 -12.12 -9.05
C GLN A 53 14.41 -13.17 -7.93
N GLY A 54 13.33 -13.38 -7.17
CA GLY A 54 13.29 -14.32 -6.06
C GLY A 54 13.96 -13.78 -4.78
N VAL A 55 13.97 -12.47 -4.59
CA VAL A 55 14.57 -11.81 -3.41
C VAL A 55 13.45 -11.22 -2.54
N ASP A 56 13.03 -11.95 -1.53
CA ASP A 56 11.98 -11.58 -0.60
C ASP A 56 12.32 -10.34 0.24
N GLU A 57 13.58 -10.17 0.65
CA GLU A 57 14.06 -9.01 1.43
C GLU A 57 13.79 -7.66 0.74
N LEU A 58 13.63 -7.64 -0.60
CA LEU A 58 13.43 -6.41 -1.36
C LEU A 58 11.97 -5.91 -1.38
N VAL A 59 11.01 -6.80 -1.22
CA VAL A 59 9.58 -6.45 -1.27
C VAL A 59 8.92 -6.54 0.10
N GLU A 60 9.52 -7.26 1.03
CA GLU A 60 8.99 -7.50 2.36
C GLU A 60 8.59 -6.20 3.10
N PRO A 61 9.41 -5.11 3.11
CA PRO A 61 9.04 -3.87 3.80
C PRO A 61 7.73 -3.24 3.29
N TYR A 62 7.42 -3.39 2.00
CA TYR A 62 6.15 -2.92 1.45
C TYR A 62 5.00 -3.86 1.79
N VAL A 63 5.23 -5.17 1.71
CA VAL A 63 4.23 -6.19 2.02
C VAL A 63 3.85 -6.14 3.49
N SER A 64 4.82 -6.01 4.40
CA SER A 64 4.56 -5.88 5.83
C SER A 64 3.73 -4.62 6.16
N GLN A 65 4.04 -3.49 5.55
CA GLN A 65 3.30 -2.25 5.73
C GLN A 65 1.89 -2.30 5.12
N MET A 66 1.74 -2.93 3.95
CA MET A 66 0.42 -3.18 3.37
C MET A 66 -0.44 -4.05 4.31
N ARG A 67 0.11 -5.15 4.82
CA ARG A 67 -0.56 -6.02 5.80
C ARG A 67 -0.92 -5.24 7.07
N LEU A 68 0.02 -4.48 7.63
CA LEU A 68 -0.21 -3.65 8.82
C LEU A 68 -1.43 -2.73 8.64
N GLY A 69 -1.50 -1.99 7.53
CA GLY A 69 -2.62 -1.08 7.26
C GLY A 69 -3.95 -1.80 7.13
N LEU A 70 -3.98 -2.91 6.37
CA LEU A 70 -5.19 -3.71 6.16
C LEU A 70 -5.67 -4.39 7.45
N GLU A 71 -4.77 -5.00 8.22
CA GLU A 71 -5.12 -5.70 9.46
C GLU A 71 -5.58 -4.74 10.55
N LEU A 72 -4.98 -3.54 10.66
CA LEU A 72 -5.45 -2.50 11.55
C LEU A 72 -6.88 -2.08 11.19
N ALA A 73 -7.15 -1.77 9.92
CA ALA A 73 -8.48 -1.38 9.46
C ALA A 73 -9.51 -2.50 9.70
N ALA A 74 -9.17 -3.77 9.36
CA ALA A 74 -10.06 -4.90 9.59
C ALA A 74 -10.33 -5.15 11.07
N SER A 75 -9.34 -5.01 11.94
CA SER A 75 -9.48 -5.14 13.39
C SER A 75 -10.47 -4.09 13.93
N GLU A 76 -10.35 -2.84 13.52
CA GLU A 76 -11.24 -1.76 13.94
C GLU A 76 -12.67 -1.96 13.39
N ILE A 77 -12.80 -2.28 12.11
CA ILE A 77 -14.08 -2.58 11.47
C ILE A 77 -14.79 -3.72 12.19
N ASN A 78 -14.09 -4.81 12.44
CA ASN A 78 -14.66 -6.01 13.07
C ASN A 78 -15.03 -5.74 14.54
N THR A 79 -14.25 -4.94 15.26
CA THR A 79 -14.57 -4.52 16.63
C THR A 79 -15.84 -3.66 16.68
N MET A 80 -16.11 -2.87 15.64
CA MET A 80 -17.35 -2.10 15.49
C MET A 80 -18.55 -2.90 14.96
N GLY A 81 -18.40 -4.20 14.76
CA GLY A 81 -19.47 -5.11 14.29
C GLY A 81 -19.43 -5.44 12.80
N GLY A 82 -18.34 -5.10 12.11
CA GLY A 82 -18.15 -5.39 10.69
C GLY A 82 -18.80 -4.35 9.76
N ILE A 83 -18.77 -4.62 8.46
CA ILE A 83 -19.44 -3.80 7.45
C ILE A 83 -20.89 -4.28 7.34
N LEU A 84 -21.83 -3.45 7.77
CA LEU A 84 -23.26 -3.79 7.83
C LEU A 84 -23.51 -5.16 8.50
N GLY A 85 -22.79 -5.44 9.58
CA GLY A 85 -22.89 -6.68 10.35
C GLY A 85 -22.05 -7.84 9.83
N ARG A 86 -21.31 -7.70 8.73
CA ARG A 86 -20.43 -8.72 8.16
C ARG A 86 -18.99 -8.47 8.57
N PRO A 87 -18.31 -9.37 9.28
CA PRO A 87 -16.90 -9.22 9.58
C PRO A 87 -16.06 -9.31 8.31
N VAL A 88 -14.98 -8.53 8.25
CA VAL A 88 -13.99 -8.58 7.16
C VAL A 88 -13.04 -9.76 7.39
N GLU A 89 -12.78 -10.53 6.34
CA GLU A 89 -11.84 -11.64 6.30
C GLU A 89 -10.93 -11.51 5.07
N PHE A 90 -9.62 -11.65 5.22
CA PHE A 90 -8.67 -11.61 4.12
C PHE A 90 -8.37 -12.99 3.54
N VAL A 91 -8.25 -13.04 2.21
CA VAL A 91 -7.76 -14.19 1.46
C VAL A 91 -6.47 -13.77 0.75
N TYR A 92 -5.34 -14.09 1.33
CA TYR A 92 -4.04 -13.77 0.78
C TYR A 92 -3.63 -14.70 -0.35
N ARG A 93 -3.00 -14.14 -1.40
CA ARG A 93 -2.40 -14.88 -2.53
C ARG A 93 -1.07 -14.25 -2.90
N ASP A 94 -0.03 -15.08 -3.01
CA ASP A 94 1.25 -14.66 -3.55
C ASP A 94 1.12 -14.43 -5.06
N ASP A 95 1.60 -13.27 -5.56
CA ASP A 95 1.67 -12.94 -6.98
C ASP A 95 3.03 -13.28 -7.61
N GLY A 96 3.99 -13.76 -6.79
CA GLY A 96 5.31 -14.17 -7.23
C GLY A 96 6.16 -13.03 -7.80
N GLY A 97 5.93 -11.78 -7.36
CA GLY A 97 6.62 -10.61 -7.86
C GLY A 97 6.29 -10.27 -9.32
N SER A 98 5.14 -10.74 -9.80
CA SER A 98 4.61 -10.50 -11.14
C SER A 98 3.16 -10.05 -11.07
N PRO A 99 2.62 -9.34 -12.08
CA PRO A 99 1.19 -9.04 -12.11
C PRO A 99 0.37 -10.32 -11.98
N PRO A 100 -0.71 -10.32 -11.14
CA PRO A 100 -1.46 -11.53 -10.84
C PRO A 100 -1.93 -12.28 -12.08
N SER A 101 -1.78 -13.61 -12.06
CA SER A 101 -2.25 -14.45 -13.16
C SER A 101 -3.78 -14.42 -13.25
N GLN A 102 -4.33 -14.66 -14.44
CA GLN A 102 -5.78 -14.74 -14.63
C GLN A 102 -6.40 -15.85 -13.77
N ALA A 103 -5.68 -16.95 -13.55
CA ALA A 103 -6.12 -18.05 -12.68
C ALA A 103 -6.21 -17.62 -11.22
N ALA A 104 -5.24 -16.86 -10.72
CA ALA A 104 -5.24 -16.37 -9.34
C ALA A 104 -6.40 -15.38 -9.09
N VAL A 105 -6.69 -14.48 -10.03
CA VAL A 105 -7.86 -13.58 -9.93
C VAL A 105 -9.17 -14.39 -9.96
N THR A 106 -9.25 -15.41 -10.85
CA THR A 106 -10.44 -16.29 -10.90
C THR A 106 -10.67 -17.00 -9.60
N ALA A 107 -9.62 -17.57 -9.00
CA ALA A 107 -9.72 -18.26 -7.73
C ALA A 107 -10.25 -17.34 -6.63
N LEU A 108 -9.74 -16.12 -6.50
CA LEU A 108 -10.23 -15.17 -5.49
C LEU A 108 -11.73 -14.84 -5.68
N VAL A 109 -12.16 -14.59 -6.91
CA VAL A 109 -13.53 -14.11 -7.17
C VAL A 109 -14.52 -15.26 -7.26
N ALA A 110 -14.25 -16.28 -8.11
CA ALA A 110 -15.20 -17.32 -8.43
C ALA A 110 -15.18 -18.51 -7.45
N GLU A 111 -14.03 -18.83 -6.87
CA GLU A 111 -13.89 -19.99 -5.98
C GLU A 111 -13.98 -19.59 -4.51
N GLU A 112 -13.27 -18.52 -4.10
CA GLU A 112 -13.27 -18.04 -2.72
C GLU A 112 -14.42 -17.05 -2.44
N GLY A 113 -14.99 -16.42 -3.47
CA GLY A 113 -16.08 -15.46 -3.35
C GLY A 113 -15.65 -14.15 -2.72
N CYS A 114 -14.46 -13.63 -3.05
CA CYS A 114 -14.00 -12.33 -2.62
C CYS A 114 -14.84 -11.21 -3.26
N GLU A 115 -15.23 -10.25 -2.45
CA GLU A 115 -16.10 -9.13 -2.81
C GLU A 115 -15.34 -7.81 -2.97
N ALA A 116 -14.04 -7.81 -2.73
CA ALA A 116 -13.08 -6.76 -3.06
C ALA A 116 -11.70 -7.39 -3.27
N ILE A 117 -10.81 -6.71 -3.99
CA ILE A 117 -9.43 -7.15 -4.22
C ILE A 117 -8.47 -6.00 -3.92
N VAL A 118 -7.47 -6.25 -3.08
CA VAL A 118 -6.28 -5.40 -2.95
C VAL A 118 -5.25 -5.88 -3.96
N SER A 119 -4.79 -4.98 -4.85
CA SER A 119 -4.10 -5.35 -6.09
C SER A 119 -2.61 -5.69 -5.95
N GLY A 120 -2.04 -5.62 -4.76
CA GLY A 120 -0.64 -5.92 -4.52
C GLY A 120 0.32 -4.78 -4.89
N PHE A 121 1.62 -5.09 -4.88
CA PHE A 121 2.72 -4.12 -4.98
C PHE A 121 2.91 -3.53 -6.39
N LEU A 122 2.66 -4.29 -7.45
CA LEU A 122 3.05 -3.87 -8.79
C LEU A 122 2.01 -2.92 -9.42
N MET A 123 2.47 -1.80 -9.99
CA MET A 123 1.61 -0.83 -10.71
C MET A 123 0.82 -1.43 -11.88
N ALA A 124 1.28 -2.54 -12.45
CA ALA A 124 0.56 -3.25 -13.53
C ALA A 124 -0.59 -4.14 -13.02
N SER A 125 -0.61 -4.48 -11.72
CA SER A 125 -1.57 -5.41 -11.14
C SER A 125 -3.03 -4.97 -11.33
N PRO A 126 -3.42 -3.70 -11.07
CA PRO A 126 -4.80 -3.25 -11.27
C PRO A 126 -5.30 -3.50 -12.70
N ARG A 127 -4.46 -3.27 -13.70
CA ARG A 127 -4.81 -3.48 -15.12
C ARG A 127 -5.04 -4.96 -15.42
N MET A 128 -4.17 -5.84 -14.95
CA MET A 128 -4.29 -7.29 -15.19
C MET A 128 -5.51 -7.87 -14.49
N ILE A 129 -5.80 -7.41 -13.26
CA ILE A 129 -7.00 -7.80 -12.51
C ILE A 129 -8.25 -7.33 -13.25
N THR A 130 -8.31 -6.08 -13.70
CA THR A 130 -9.45 -5.51 -14.44
C THR A 130 -9.73 -6.29 -15.73
N VAL A 131 -8.71 -6.67 -16.49
CA VAL A 131 -8.87 -7.49 -17.70
C VAL A 131 -9.56 -8.81 -17.37
N ARG A 132 -9.21 -9.44 -16.24
CA ARG A 132 -9.82 -10.71 -15.83
C ARG A 132 -11.24 -10.53 -15.30
N LEU A 133 -11.51 -9.49 -14.51
CA LEU A 133 -12.85 -9.17 -14.02
C LEU A 133 -13.83 -8.96 -15.18
N ASN A 134 -13.43 -8.22 -16.22
CA ASN A 134 -14.22 -8.07 -17.44
C ASN A 134 -14.53 -9.43 -18.10
N ALA A 135 -13.56 -10.33 -18.15
CA ALA A 135 -13.75 -11.66 -18.75
C ALA A 135 -14.65 -12.59 -17.91
N LEU A 136 -14.81 -12.29 -16.62
CA LEU A 136 -15.68 -13.01 -15.69
C LEU A 136 -17.07 -12.35 -15.57
N ASP A 137 -17.28 -11.20 -16.20
CA ASP A 137 -18.47 -10.35 -16.02
C ASP A 137 -18.71 -10.04 -14.52
N ALA A 138 -17.61 -9.75 -13.80
CA ALA A 138 -17.61 -9.53 -12.37
C ALA A 138 -17.30 -8.08 -12.03
N SER A 139 -18.20 -7.43 -11.29
CA SER A 139 -18.06 -6.05 -10.81
C SER A 139 -17.49 -6.02 -9.38
N VAL A 140 -16.19 -6.26 -9.24
CA VAL A 140 -15.49 -6.31 -7.95
C VAL A 140 -14.54 -5.11 -7.83
N PRO A 141 -14.62 -4.29 -6.75
CA PRO A 141 -13.71 -3.17 -6.56
C PRO A 141 -12.27 -3.66 -6.38
N VAL A 142 -11.36 -3.01 -7.10
CA VAL A 142 -9.91 -3.22 -7.00
C VAL A 142 -9.30 -2.03 -6.28
N LEU A 143 -8.75 -2.25 -5.09
CA LEU A 143 -8.17 -1.23 -4.23
C LEU A 143 -6.66 -1.22 -4.44
N HIS A 144 -6.11 -0.08 -4.85
CA HIS A 144 -4.67 0.09 -5.05
C HIS A 144 -4.11 1.17 -4.12
N GLY A 145 -3.28 0.77 -3.17
CA GLY A 145 -2.74 1.63 -2.11
C GLY A 145 -1.33 2.16 -2.37
N LEU A 146 -0.77 1.98 -3.58
CA LEU A 146 0.56 2.45 -3.94
C LEU A 146 0.49 3.55 -5.01
N TRP A 147 1.51 4.39 -5.07
CA TRP A 147 1.58 5.47 -6.03
C TRP A 147 1.60 4.95 -7.49
N THR A 148 1.15 5.77 -8.42
CA THR A 148 1.10 5.44 -9.85
C THR A 148 1.53 6.62 -10.71
N ASP A 149 1.71 6.37 -12.00
CA ASP A 149 1.95 7.42 -12.99
C ASP A 149 0.68 8.24 -13.34
N GLY A 150 -0.51 7.76 -12.94
CA GLY A 150 -1.78 8.41 -13.24
C GLY A 150 -2.25 8.22 -14.69
N SER A 151 -1.77 7.19 -15.40
CA SER A 151 -2.10 6.95 -16.81
C SER A 151 -3.11 5.83 -17.05
N TYR A 152 -3.54 5.10 -16.01
CA TYR A 152 -4.44 3.97 -16.16
C TYR A 152 -5.72 4.16 -15.33
N CYS A 153 -6.87 4.25 -16.00
CA CYS A 153 -8.19 4.35 -15.39
C CYS A 153 -8.96 3.04 -15.64
N GLY A 154 -8.94 2.15 -14.66
CA GLY A 154 -9.69 0.90 -14.71
C GLY A 154 -11.11 1.07 -14.17
N ALA A 155 -12.11 0.49 -14.86
CA ALA A 155 -13.51 0.58 -14.43
C ALA A 155 -13.76 0.10 -12.99
N PHE A 156 -12.95 -0.84 -12.51
CA PHE A 156 -13.06 -1.42 -11.17
C PHE A 156 -12.02 -0.91 -10.19
N THR A 157 -11.01 -0.15 -10.65
CA THR A 157 -9.87 0.24 -9.82
C THR A 157 -10.11 1.57 -9.13
N LYS A 158 -9.79 1.62 -7.83
CA LYS A 158 -9.77 2.83 -7.01
C LYS A 158 -8.39 2.94 -6.36
N TYR A 159 -7.80 4.13 -6.49
CA TYR A 159 -6.46 4.44 -6.02
C TYR A 159 -6.52 5.20 -4.70
N PHE A 160 -5.60 4.91 -3.79
CA PHE A 160 -5.54 5.50 -2.44
C PHE A 160 -4.19 6.14 -2.13
N ALA A 161 -3.30 6.15 -3.10
CA ALA A 161 -2.00 6.81 -3.04
C ALA A 161 -1.87 7.85 -4.16
N PRO A 162 -0.98 8.82 -4.01
CA PRO A 162 -0.85 9.91 -4.99
C PRO A 162 -0.30 9.41 -6.34
N THR A 163 -0.52 10.23 -7.36
CA THR A 163 0.08 10.04 -8.68
C THR A 163 1.40 10.79 -8.81
N ALA A 164 2.25 10.39 -9.75
CA ALA A 164 3.43 11.18 -10.12
C ALA A 164 3.05 12.62 -10.50
N ARG A 165 1.83 12.83 -11.02
CA ARG A 165 1.30 14.15 -11.42
C ARG A 165 0.91 15.05 -10.25
N GLN A 166 0.75 14.49 -9.06
CA GLN A 166 0.62 15.24 -7.80
C GLN A 166 2.00 15.47 -7.16
N ILE A 167 2.84 14.43 -7.14
CA ILE A 167 4.13 14.41 -6.45
C ILE A 167 5.12 15.40 -7.10
N VAL A 168 5.33 15.30 -8.42
CA VAL A 168 6.36 16.09 -9.11
C VAL A 168 6.12 17.60 -9.05
N PRO A 169 4.91 18.14 -9.32
CA PRO A 169 4.64 19.54 -9.14
C PRO A 169 4.84 20.04 -7.70
N SER A 170 4.48 19.21 -6.71
CA SER A 170 4.64 19.55 -5.28
C SER A 170 6.11 19.70 -4.89
N ILE A 171 6.96 18.74 -5.28
CA ILE A 171 8.41 18.84 -5.04
C ILE A 171 9.00 20.04 -5.80
N ARG A 172 8.58 20.27 -7.05
CA ARG A 172 9.06 21.40 -7.85
C ARG A 172 8.70 22.75 -7.24
N ALA A 173 7.48 22.90 -6.73
CA ALA A 173 7.07 24.13 -6.05
C ALA A 173 7.95 24.37 -4.82
N TYR A 174 8.15 23.36 -3.98
CA TYR A 174 9.03 23.46 -2.82
C TYR A 174 10.48 23.85 -3.21
N LEU A 175 11.04 23.24 -4.26
CA LEU A 175 12.40 23.55 -4.72
C LEU A 175 12.50 24.94 -5.32
N GLY A 176 11.45 25.45 -5.99
CA GLY A 176 11.38 26.81 -6.50
C GLY A 176 11.34 27.87 -5.40
N ASP A 177 10.72 27.54 -4.26
CA ASP A 177 10.68 28.42 -3.08
C ASP A 177 12.01 28.51 -2.34
N LEU A 178 12.94 27.55 -2.54
CA LEU A 178 14.25 27.54 -1.88
C LEU A 178 15.28 28.47 -2.53
N ASP A 179 15.22 28.67 -3.85
CA ASP A 179 16.20 29.48 -4.58
C ASP A 179 15.66 30.00 -5.92
N ASP A 180 15.38 31.28 -6.02
CA ASP A 180 14.96 31.98 -7.24
C ASP A 180 15.99 31.91 -8.39
N GLY A 181 17.26 31.59 -8.10
CA GLY A 181 18.36 31.45 -9.05
C GLY A 181 18.66 30.01 -9.48
N PHE A 182 18.00 29.04 -8.93
CA PHE A 182 18.28 27.64 -9.18
C PHE A 182 17.91 27.22 -10.60
N ARG A 183 18.93 27.03 -11.43
CA ARG A 183 18.76 26.55 -12.78
C ARG A 183 18.76 25.01 -12.80
N ALA A 184 17.57 24.41 -12.76
CA ALA A 184 17.41 22.97 -12.76
C ALA A 184 18.01 22.31 -14.00
N ARG A 185 18.87 21.32 -13.79
CA ARG A 185 19.38 20.36 -14.80
C ARG A 185 18.99 18.97 -14.34
N PRO A 186 17.72 18.56 -14.60
CA PRO A 186 17.20 17.32 -14.10
C PRO A 186 17.71 16.10 -14.86
N PHE A 187 17.95 15.02 -14.12
CA PHE A 187 18.17 13.68 -14.62
C PHE A 187 17.13 12.75 -13.99
N SER A 188 16.49 11.89 -14.74
CA SER A 188 15.50 10.96 -14.21
C SER A 188 15.98 9.52 -14.19
N ILE A 189 15.55 8.77 -13.18
CA ILE A 189 15.76 7.33 -13.04
C ILE A 189 14.39 6.69 -12.89
N SER A 190 14.06 5.75 -13.76
CA SER A 190 12.81 4.99 -13.74
C SER A 190 13.10 3.52 -14.02
N ASN A 191 12.17 2.63 -13.72
CA ASN A 191 12.32 1.23 -14.05
C ASN A 191 11.93 0.92 -15.52
N TRP A 192 12.48 -0.18 -16.07
CA TRP A 192 12.20 -0.63 -17.44
C TRP A 192 10.87 -1.38 -17.54
N THR A 193 9.80 -0.78 -17.07
CA THR A 193 8.44 -1.30 -17.21
C THR A 193 7.60 -0.31 -18.03
N PRO A 194 6.43 -0.70 -18.55
CA PRO A 194 5.53 0.25 -19.19
C PRO A 194 5.20 1.46 -18.31
N SER A 195 4.94 1.24 -17.02
CA SER A 195 4.67 2.31 -16.06
C SER A 195 5.90 3.18 -15.79
N GLY A 196 7.09 2.59 -15.66
CA GLY A 196 8.34 3.34 -15.50
C GLY A 196 8.65 4.22 -16.71
N ARG A 197 8.39 3.73 -17.93
CA ARG A 197 8.51 4.54 -19.14
C ARG A 197 7.51 5.70 -19.16
N SER A 198 6.26 5.45 -18.79
CA SER A 198 5.23 6.48 -18.69
C SER A 198 5.62 7.58 -17.69
N VAL A 199 6.19 7.21 -16.55
CA VAL A 199 6.73 8.18 -15.58
C VAL A 199 7.91 8.95 -16.16
N SER A 200 8.86 8.28 -16.85
CA SER A 200 9.99 8.95 -17.49
C SER A 200 9.54 9.95 -18.55
N GLU A 201 8.59 9.57 -19.41
CA GLU A 201 7.99 10.47 -20.41
C GLU A 201 7.29 11.66 -19.75
N TYR A 202 6.56 11.42 -18.66
CA TYR A 202 5.92 12.49 -17.89
C TYR A 202 6.97 13.44 -17.29
N LEU A 203 8.02 12.91 -16.64
CA LEU A 203 9.11 13.71 -16.07
C LEU A 203 9.80 14.55 -17.15
N TYR A 204 10.10 13.95 -18.31
CA TYR A 204 10.67 14.66 -19.44
C TYR A 204 9.82 15.85 -19.87
N GLY A 205 8.51 15.64 -20.04
CA GLY A 205 7.56 16.71 -20.39
C GLY A 205 7.41 17.75 -19.29
N ALA A 206 7.26 17.31 -18.03
CA ALA A 206 7.04 18.19 -16.89
C ALA A 206 8.27 19.03 -16.53
N LEU A 207 9.49 18.52 -16.75
CA LEU A 207 10.74 19.20 -16.43
C LEU A 207 11.24 20.10 -17.59
N GLY A 208 10.61 20.01 -18.74
CA GLY A 208 10.88 20.86 -19.91
C GLY A 208 12.22 20.57 -20.57
N GLY A 209 12.64 21.44 -21.51
CA GLY A 209 13.85 21.25 -22.31
C GLY A 209 15.20 21.37 -21.56
N ALA A 210 15.18 21.48 -20.24
CA ALA A 210 16.38 21.45 -19.40
C ALA A 210 16.77 20.02 -18.95
N HIS A 211 15.99 18.99 -19.33
CA HIS A 211 16.27 17.61 -18.98
C HIS A 211 17.61 17.16 -19.57
N THR A 212 18.56 16.73 -18.73
CA THR A 212 19.92 16.39 -19.13
C THR A 212 20.09 14.93 -19.52
N GLY A 213 19.19 14.05 -19.09
CA GLY A 213 19.18 12.63 -19.44
C GLY A 213 18.21 11.83 -18.58
N ASP A 214 17.98 10.61 -18.99
CA ASP A 214 17.18 9.63 -18.24
C ASP A 214 17.81 8.24 -18.31
N ALA A 215 17.70 7.50 -17.22
CA ALA A 215 18.08 6.10 -17.13
C ALA A 215 16.84 5.26 -16.85
N LEU A 216 16.49 4.41 -17.80
CA LEU A 216 15.53 3.32 -17.60
C LEU A 216 16.30 2.11 -17.06
N VAL A 217 16.25 1.95 -15.73
CA VAL A 217 16.94 0.86 -15.07
C VAL A 217 16.15 -0.44 -15.19
N THR A 218 16.84 -1.50 -15.64
CA THR A 218 16.27 -2.85 -15.67
C THR A 218 16.52 -3.57 -14.36
N THR A 219 15.80 -4.64 -14.14
CA THR A 219 16.07 -5.58 -13.06
C THR A 219 16.74 -6.83 -13.63
N PRO A 220 17.97 -7.20 -13.20
CA PRO A 220 18.87 -6.45 -12.32
C PRO A 220 19.40 -5.19 -13.00
N VAL A 221 19.56 -4.13 -12.23
CA VAL A 221 20.22 -2.91 -12.68
C VAL A 221 21.66 -3.23 -13.03
N LEU A 222 22.17 -2.61 -14.10
CA LEU A 222 23.52 -2.69 -14.62
C LEU A 222 24.53 -3.46 -13.73
N GLY A 223 24.89 -4.70 -14.10
CA GLY A 223 25.90 -5.45 -13.37
C GLY A 223 25.41 -6.64 -12.54
N ASN A 224 24.18 -7.11 -12.70
CA ASN A 224 23.58 -8.27 -12.05
C ASN A 224 23.42 -8.16 -10.52
N HIS A 225 23.43 -6.96 -9.96
CA HIS A 225 23.16 -6.76 -8.54
C HIS A 225 21.96 -5.84 -8.34
N PRO A 226 20.89 -6.27 -7.65
CA PRO A 226 19.76 -5.41 -7.30
C PRO A 226 20.25 -4.15 -6.57
N GLY A 227 19.74 -2.97 -6.96
CA GLY A 227 20.12 -1.70 -6.34
C GLY A 227 21.52 -1.17 -6.69
N GLU A 228 22.12 -1.60 -7.80
CA GLU A 228 23.39 -1.05 -8.28
C GLU A 228 23.17 0.14 -9.23
N TYR A 229 23.45 1.35 -8.75
CA TYR A 229 23.23 2.61 -9.48
C TYR A 229 24.51 3.40 -9.77
N ARG A 230 25.71 2.93 -9.38
CA ARG A 230 26.96 3.69 -9.52
C ARG A 230 27.22 4.15 -10.94
N ALA A 231 26.94 3.30 -11.95
CA ALA A 231 27.12 3.69 -13.34
C ALA A 231 26.15 4.80 -13.77
N VAL A 232 24.89 4.71 -13.32
CA VAL A 232 23.86 5.74 -13.56
C VAL A 232 24.24 7.04 -12.89
N MET A 233 24.75 7.00 -11.67
CA MET A 233 25.17 8.18 -10.93
C MET A 233 26.39 8.87 -11.56
N ARG A 234 27.36 8.11 -12.07
CA ARG A 234 28.48 8.68 -12.84
C ARG A 234 27.98 9.39 -14.11
N TRP A 235 27.08 8.77 -14.85
CA TRP A 235 26.47 9.39 -16.01
C TRP A 235 25.73 10.69 -15.66
N ALA A 236 24.86 10.68 -14.65
CA ALA A 236 24.19 11.88 -14.18
C ALA A 236 25.17 12.98 -13.75
N HIS A 237 26.34 12.63 -13.22
CA HIS A 237 27.42 13.56 -12.90
C HIS A 237 28.11 14.12 -14.15
N GLU A 238 28.42 13.27 -15.13
CA GLU A 238 29.07 13.64 -16.40
C GLU A 238 28.23 14.63 -17.23
N VAL A 239 26.89 14.49 -17.19
CA VAL A 239 25.96 15.44 -17.85
C VAL A 239 25.66 16.65 -16.96
N GLU A 240 26.41 16.83 -15.89
CA GLU A 240 26.31 17.97 -14.95
C GLU A 240 24.90 18.15 -14.35
N SER A 241 24.15 17.08 -14.15
CA SER A 241 22.85 17.13 -13.51
C SER A 241 22.95 17.63 -12.06
N ASN A 242 22.01 18.45 -11.63
CA ASN A 242 21.91 18.95 -10.26
C ASN A 242 20.61 18.53 -9.54
N ILE A 243 19.66 17.94 -10.26
CA ILE A 243 18.51 17.26 -9.66
C ILE A 243 18.40 15.85 -10.20
N ILE A 244 18.37 14.88 -9.31
CA ILE A 244 18.15 13.47 -9.64
C ILE A 244 16.72 13.10 -9.23
N TRP A 245 15.85 12.90 -10.21
CA TRP A 245 14.49 12.42 -10.01
C TRP A 245 14.49 10.90 -10.00
N ASN A 246 14.25 10.29 -8.85
CA ASN A 246 14.15 8.85 -8.73
C ASN A 246 12.69 8.41 -8.68
N ALA A 247 12.25 7.77 -9.74
CA ALA A 247 10.92 7.17 -9.89
C ALA A 247 10.97 5.64 -9.85
N ASP A 248 12.05 5.04 -9.39
CA ASP A 248 12.11 3.62 -9.11
C ASP A 248 11.42 3.33 -7.77
N PRO A 249 10.29 2.60 -7.76
CA PRO A 249 9.51 2.39 -6.54
C PRO A 249 10.10 1.30 -5.61
N ARG A 250 11.20 0.65 -6.00
CA ARG A 250 11.73 -0.50 -5.28
C ARG A 250 12.40 -0.09 -3.96
N PRO A 251 12.35 -0.93 -2.93
CA PRO A 251 12.92 -0.63 -1.62
C PRO A 251 14.39 -0.21 -1.67
N TYR A 252 15.17 -0.85 -2.52
CA TYR A 252 16.61 -0.54 -2.66
C TYR A 252 16.90 0.74 -3.48
N ALA A 253 15.90 1.45 -3.96
CA ALA A 253 16.09 2.73 -4.66
C ALA A 253 16.77 3.80 -3.80
N VAL A 254 16.80 3.64 -2.48
CA VAL A 254 17.64 4.42 -1.55
C VAL A 254 19.13 4.40 -1.93
N ASN A 255 19.59 3.35 -2.59
CA ASN A 255 20.96 3.22 -3.08
C ASN A 255 21.34 4.23 -4.15
N VAL A 256 20.38 4.88 -4.79
CA VAL A 256 20.66 5.99 -5.73
C VAL A 256 21.48 7.07 -5.01
N VAL A 257 21.02 7.54 -3.87
CA VAL A 257 21.73 8.59 -3.10
C VAL A 257 22.90 8.01 -2.32
N ASN A 258 22.77 6.82 -1.71
CA ASN A 258 23.86 6.22 -0.93
C ASN A 258 25.10 5.98 -1.79
N GLN A 259 24.94 5.46 -3.01
CA GLN A 259 26.06 5.23 -3.91
C GLN A 259 26.61 6.53 -4.51
N ALA A 260 25.79 7.59 -4.63
CA ALA A 260 26.29 8.90 -4.97
C ALA A 260 27.22 9.47 -3.87
N VAL A 261 26.89 9.23 -2.59
CA VAL A 261 27.77 9.58 -1.45
C VAL A 261 29.08 8.79 -1.54
N GLU A 262 29.03 7.49 -1.75
CA GLU A 262 30.21 6.63 -1.90
C GLU A 262 31.13 7.10 -3.05
N LEU A 263 30.55 7.64 -4.12
CA LEU A 263 31.29 8.17 -5.26
C LEU A 263 31.79 9.60 -5.03
N GLY A 264 31.39 10.28 -3.95
CA GLY A 264 31.75 11.68 -3.69
C GLY A 264 31.09 12.68 -4.65
N ILE A 265 29.93 12.37 -5.22
CA ILE A 265 29.28 13.18 -6.27
C ILE A 265 27.95 13.79 -5.81
N VAL A 266 27.76 14.02 -4.52
CA VAL A 266 26.51 14.57 -3.97
C VAL A 266 26.51 16.11 -3.89
N GLU A 267 27.67 16.74 -3.90
CA GLU A 267 27.78 18.20 -3.77
C GLU A 267 27.02 18.93 -4.88
N GLY A 268 26.18 19.88 -4.49
CA GLY A 268 25.33 20.66 -5.41
C GLY A 268 24.22 19.85 -6.09
N LYS A 269 23.89 18.66 -5.58
CA LYS A 269 22.81 17.82 -6.12
C LYS A 269 21.65 17.69 -5.14
N ILE A 270 20.44 17.68 -5.69
CA ILE A 270 19.19 17.37 -5.00
C ILE A 270 18.72 15.99 -5.46
N PHE A 271 18.41 15.11 -4.53
CA PHE A 271 17.85 13.79 -4.80
C PHE A 271 16.36 13.81 -4.47
N ALA A 272 15.52 13.86 -5.51
CA ALA A 272 14.07 13.87 -5.43
C ALA A 272 13.52 12.45 -5.68
N HIS A 273 12.92 11.84 -4.67
CA HIS A 273 12.29 10.52 -4.78
C HIS A 273 10.77 10.65 -4.85
N LEU A 274 10.14 9.95 -5.80
CA LEU A 274 8.68 9.99 -5.95
C LEU A 274 7.96 9.11 -4.92
N ASP A 275 8.65 8.10 -4.39
CA ASP A 275 8.13 7.21 -3.35
C ASP A 275 9.27 6.86 -2.39
N PHE A 276 9.22 7.43 -1.19
CA PHE A 276 10.27 7.23 -0.19
C PHE A 276 9.65 7.13 1.20
N SER A 277 9.92 6.04 1.87
CA SER A 277 9.32 5.71 3.15
C SER A 277 10.28 5.90 4.34
N GLU A 278 9.74 5.88 5.53
CA GLU A 278 10.49 5.88 6.80
C GLU A 278 11.52 4.75 6.85
N TRP A 279 11.17 3.57 6.31
CA TRP A 279 12.08 2.42 6.23
C TRP A 279 13.33 2.73 5.40
N GLN A 280 13.18 3.41 4.27
CA GLN A 280 14.30 3.82 3.41
C GLN A 280 15.11 4.95 4.07
N ALA A 281 14.44 5.87 4.79
CA ALA A 281 15.12 6.96 5.49
C ALA A 281 16.13 6.45 6.53
N LEU A 282 15.80 5.37 7.24
CA LEU A 282 16.71 4.71 8.18
C LEU A 282 17.94 4.09 7.52
N GLN A 283 17.92 3.85 6.21
CA GLN A 283 19.04 3.28 5.44
C GLN A 283 19.94 4.31 4.79
N LEU A 284 19.61 5.61 4.89
CA LEU A 284 20.47 6.66 4.36
C LEU A 284 21.82 6.67 5.09
N VAL A 285 22.90 6.64 4.31
CA VAL A 285 24.25 6.78 4.88
C VAL A 285 24.55 8.23 5.27
N PRO A 286 25.47 8.50 6.20
CA PRO A 286 25.90 9.87 6.52
C PRO A 286 26.32 10.65 5.27
N GLY A 287 25.79 11.86 5.12
CA GLY A 287 26.01 12.71 3.95
C GLY A 287 24.98 12.50 2.81
N ALA A 288 24.13 11.50 2.90
CA ALA A 288 22.97 11.36 2.02
C ALA A 288 21.84 12.29 2.48
N SER A 289 21.17 12.94 1.53
CA SER A 289 19.93 13.66 1.80
C SER A 289 18.97 13.51 0.62
N ILE A 290 17.67 13.49 0.93
CA ILE A 290 16.61 13.36 -0.08
C ILE A 290 15.48 14.34 0.18
N VAL A 291 14.69 14.59 -0.88
CA VAL A 291 13.35 15.17 -0.79
C VAL A 291 12.35 14.21 -1.43
N THR A 292 11.19 14.08 -0.81
CA THR A 292 10.07 13.26 -1.30
C THR A 292 8.75 13.98 -1.09
N CYS A 293 7.67 13.45 -1.69
CA CYS A 293 6.32 13.94 -1.44
C CYS A 293 5.37 12.74 -1.30
N VAL A 294 4.80 12.59 -0.11
CA VAL A 294 4.02 11.41 0.30
C VAL A 294 2.73 11.84 1.00
N PRO A 295 1.70 10.99 1.05
CA PRO A 295 0.42 11.34 1.67
C PRO A 295 0.42 11.24 3.21
N PHE A 296 1.49 10.73 3.81
CA PHE A 296 1.62 10.52 5.25
C PHE A 296 3.09 10.48 5.64
N VAL A 297 3.42 11.10 6.77
CA VAL A 297 4.75 11.06 7.39
C VAL A 297 4.55 10.82 8.88
N ALA A 298 5.10 9.73 9.42
CA ALA A 298 4.88 9.32 10.81
C ALA A 298 5.38 10.35 11.85
N SER A 299 6.34 11.20 11.50
CA SER A 299 6.87 12.26 12.35
C SER A 299 6.01 13.53 12.39
N ASP A 300 4.93 13.63 11.60
CA ASP A 300 4.02 14.78 11.65
C ASP A 300 3.40 14.89 13.04
N PRO A 301 3.53 16.05 13.74
CA PRO A 301 3.10 16.19 15.13
C PRO A 301 1.60 16.39 15.29
N SER A 302 0.81 16.37 14.22
CA SER A 302 -0.65 16.56 14.32
C SER A 302 -1.29 15.44 15.14
N PRO A 303 -2.26 15.75 16.03
CA PRO A 303 -2.87 14.74 16.91
C PRO A 303 -3.45 13.55 16.16
N ALA A 304 -4.06 13.78 14.99
CA ALA A 304 -4.67 12.71 14.19
C ALA A 304 -3.63 11.74 13.61
N VAL A 305 -2.48 12.26 13.15
CA VAL A 305 -1.36 11.42 12.67
C VAL A 305 -0.77 10.63 13.84
N GLN A 306 -0.53 11.28 14.99
CA GLN A 306 0.04 10.60 16.16
C GLN A 306 -0.91 9.55 16.75
N ASP A 307 -2.24 9.77 16.72
CA ASP A 307 -3.22 8.76 17.07
C ASP A 307 -3.17 7.54 16.11
N PHE A 308 -3.10 7.79 14.80
CA PHE A 308 -2.95 6.70 13.82
C PHE A 308 -1.66 5.90 14.06
N VAL A 309 -0.52 6.58 14.26
CA VAL A 309 0.77 5.94 14.58
C VAL A 309 0.66 5.10 15.85
N ALA A 310 0.04 5.62 16.92
CA ALA A 310 -0.13 4.89 18.17
C ALA A 310 -0.97 3.62 18.01
N ARG A 311 -2.05 3.68 17.22
CA ARG A 311 -2.91 2.52 16.93
C ARG A 311 -2.18 1.48 16.07
N ALA A 312 -1.44 1.92 15.05
CA ALA A 312 -0.63 1.04 14.22
C ALA A 312 0.50 0.39 15.04
N ASN A 313 1.19 1.14 15.90
CA ASN A 313 2.24 0.60 16.78
C ASN A 313 1.72 -0.44 17.80
N ALA A 314 0.43 -0.46 18.10
CA ALA A 314 -0.17 -1.50 18.94
C ALA A 314 -0.41 -2.82 18.19
N MET A 315 -0.26 -2.84 16.87
CA MET A 315 -0.38 -4.04 16.03
C MET A 315 0.97 -4.78 15.94
N PRO A 316 0.98 -6.09 15.75
CA PRO A 316 2.20 -6.82 15.40
C PRO A 316 2.83 -6.25 14.13
N GLY A 317 4.14 -6.00 14.15
CA GLY A 317 4.87 -5.40 13.01
C GLY A 317 4.67 -3.88 12.87
N GLY A 318 4.06 -3.24 13.88
CA GLY A 318 3.77 -1.82 13.87
C GLY A 318 4.89 -0.91 14.39
N GLU A 319 6.08 -1.43 14.65
CA GLU A 319 7.22 -0.66 15.18
C GLU A 319 7.67 0.47 14.24
N LEU A 320 7.38 0.31 12.96
CA LEU A 320 7.59 1.31 11.93
C LEU A 320 6.30 1.47 11.12
N VAL A 321 5.81 2.70 11.00
CA VAL A 321 4.59 3.02 10.26
C VAL A 321 4.94 3.90 9.08
N THR A 322 4.53 3.51 7.88
CA THR A 322 4.81 4.25 6.65
C THR A 322 3.53 4.70 5.94
N HIS A 323 3.67 5.55 4.93
CA HIS A 323 2.55 5.94 4.07
C HIS A 323 1.88 4.73 3.38
N VAL A 324 2.59 3.61 3.18
CA VAL A 324 2.02 2.38 2.61
C VAL A 324 0.98 1.76 3.54
N ALA A 325 1.27 1.70 4.86
CA ALA A 325 0.27 1.26 5.84
C ALA A 325 -0.94 2.21 5.85
N PHE A 326 -0.70 3.51 5.84
CA PHE A 326 -1.73 4.54 5.85
C PHE A 326 -2.68 4.45 4.64
N THR A 327 -2.16 4.30 3.42
CA THR A 327 -2.97 4.23 2.20
C THR A 327 -3.79 2.95 2.13
N HIS A 328 -3.25 1.82 2.57
CA HIS A 328 -3.98 0.56 2.63
C HIS A 328 -5.04 0.54 3.73
N TYR A 329 -4.76 1.13 4.89
CA TYR A 329 -5.77 1.36 5.92
C TYR A 329 -6.95 2.16 5.35
N ASN A 330 -6.67 3.31 4.71
CA ASN A 330 -7.69 4.16 4.13
C ASN A 330 -8.48 3.47 3.00
N SER A 331 -7.85 2.58 2.24
CA SER A 331 -8.53 1.85 1.17
C SER A 331 -9.65 0.95 1.72
N LEU A 332 -9.40 0.25 2.82
CA LEU A 332 -10.41 -0.59 3.45
C LEU A 332 -11.48 0.22 4.20
N MET A 333 -11.09 1.34 4.84
CA MET A 333 -12.04 2.26 5.46
C MET A 333 -12.95 2.93 4.43
N ALA A 334 -12.43 3.25 3.24
CA ALA A 334 -13.22 3.76 2.12
C ALA A 334 -14.20 2.70 1.60
N LEU A 335 -13.78 1.44 1.46
CA LEU A 335 -14.67 0.34 1.08
C LEU A 335 -15.83 0.19 2.09
N LYS A 336 -15.52 0.25 3.40
CA LYS A 336 -16.54 0.26 4.46
C LYS A 336 -17.54 1.40 4.25
N ALA A 337 -17.03 2.64 4.14
CA ALA A 337 -17.88 3.82 3.97
C ALA A 337 -18.73 3.75 2.70
N ALA A 338 -18.18 3.21 1.60
CA ALA A 338 -18.88 3.02 0.33
C ALA A 338 -20.06 2.05 0.45
N MET A 339 -19.84 0.89 1.08
CA MET A 339 -20.90 -0.10 1.32
C MET A 339 -21.96 0.40 2.30
N GLU A 340 -21.57 1.10 3.37
CA GLU A 340 -22.51 1.70 4.32
C GLU A 340 -23.34 2.82 3.66
N ARG A 341 -22.73 3.64 2.79
CA ARG A 341 -23.45 4.64 1.99
C ARG A 341 -24.49 4.02 1.06
N SER A 342 -24.17 2.88 0.48
CA SER A 342 -25.06 2.13 -0.40
C SER A 342 -26.13 1.32 0.36
N GLY A 343 -25.94 1.06 1.65
CA GLY A 343 -26.82 0.24 2.50
C GLY A 343 -26.70 -1.26 2.24
N GLU A 344 -25.72 -1.71 1.47
CA GLU A 344 -25.51 -3.12 1.11
C GLU A 344 -24.01 -3.48 1.14
N ALA A 345 -23.64 -4.56 1.80
CA ALA A 345 -22.31 -5.12 1.82
C ALA A 345 -22.13 -6.14 0.70
N SER A 346 -21.98 -5.66 -0.54
CA SER A 346 -21.72 -6.45 -1.74
C SER A 346 -20.64 -5.79 -2.61
N ALA A 347 -20.07 -6.55 -3.54
CA ALA A 347 -19.04 -6.07 -4.45
C ALA A 347 -19.54 -4.88 -5.30
N GLU A 348 -20.74 -5.02 -5.88
CA GLU A 348 -21.37 -4.00 -6.72
C GLU A 348 -21.66 -2.72 -5.93
N ALA A 349 -22.20 -2.85 -4.71
CA ALA A 349 -22.48 -1.72 -3.83
C ALA A 349 -21.20 -1.02 -3.38
N GLY A 350 -20.16 -1.79 -3.08
CA GLY A 350 -18.82 -1.28 -2.76
C GLY A 350 -18.22 -0.48 -3.92
N LEU A 351 -18.26 -1.03 -5.14
CA LEU A 351 -17.72 -0.37 -6.32
C LEU A 351 -18.47 0.94 -6.62
N ALA A 352 -19.80 0.90 -6.67
CA ALA A 352 -20.63 2.08 -6.92
C ALA A 352 -20.52 3.12 -5.80
N GLY A 353 -20.39 2.65 -4.55
CA GLY A 353 -20.24 3.50 -3.39
C GLY A 353 -18.89 4.22 -3.31
N LEU A 354 -17.85 3.73 -3.98
CA LEU A 354 -16.53 4.39 -4.03
C LEU A 354 -16.51 5.60 -4.97
N ASP A 355 -17.38 5.68 -5.97
CA ASP A 355 -17.40 6.81 -6.92
C ASP A 355 -17.80 8.12 -6.22
N GLY A 356 -16.94 9.13 -6.29
CA GLY A 356 -17.12 10.44 -5.65
C GLY A 356 -17.19 10.35 -4.12
N LEU A 357 -16.64 9.29 -3.53
CA LEU A 357 -16.59 9.13 -2.06
C LEU A 357 -15.59 10.10 -1.46
N THR A 358 -16.01 10.72 -0.35
CA THR A 358 -15.12 11.47 0.54
C THR A 358 -15.03 10.76 1.88
N ILE A 359 -13.82 10.54 2.37
CA ILE A 359 -13.57 10.08 3.74
C ILE A 359 -12.59 11.03 4.43
N GLU A 360 -12.75 11.19 5.75
CA GLU A 360 -11.76 11.86 6.58
C GLU A 360 -10.65 10.88 6.95
N THR A 361 -9.40 11.31 6.77
CA THR A 361 -8.21 10.54 7.13
C THR A 361 -7.38 11.28 8.19
N ALA A 362 -6.35 10.64 8.73
CA ALA A 362 -5.48 11.29 9.71
C ALA A 362 -4.71 12.51 9.15
N THR A 363 -4.61 12.65 7.84
CA THR A 363 -3.93 13.78 7.18
C THR A 363 -4.89 14.80 6.58
N GLY A 364 -6.20 14.53 6.58
CA GLY A 364 -7.27 15.35 6.02
C GLY A 364 -8.16 14.58 5.04
N PRO A 365 -9.01 15.26 4.27
CA PRO A 365 -9.96 14.59 3.39
C PRO A 365 -9.27 13.86 2.23
N LEU A 366 -9.77 12.65 1.94
CA LEU A 366 -9.49 11.90 0.71
C LEU A 366 -10.78 11.85 -0.09
N ILE A 367 -10.74 12.33 -1.32
CA ILE A 367 -11.88 12.40 -2.23
C ILE A 367 -11.53 11.59 -3.48
N LEU A 368 -12.31 10.55 -3.77
CA LEU A 368 -12.14 9.79 -5.00
C LEU A 368 -12.86 10.50 -6.16
N ASP A 369 -12.13 10.80 -7.24
CA ASP A 369 -12.72 11.37 -8.45
C ASP A 369 -13.47 10.33 -9.30
N GLY A 370 -14.10 10.76 -10.39
CA GLY A 370 -14.84 9.87 -11.30
C GLY A 370 -13.95 8.86 -12.04
N ALA A 371 -12.64 9.07 -12.08
CA ALA A 371 -11.67 8.13 -12.64
C ALA A 371 -11.13 7.15 -11.57
N GLY A 372 -11.53 7.34 -10.31
CA GLY A 372 -11.12 6.50 -9.18
C GLY A 372 -9.80 6.90 -8.55
N TYR A 373 -9.28 8.10 -8.84
CA TYR A 373 -8.05 8.62 -8.26
C TYR A 373 -8.33 9.55 -7.07
N PRO A 374 -7.38 9.69 -6.13
CA PRO A 374 -7.58 10.50 -4.96
C PRO A 374 -7.20 11.97 -5.17
N THR A 375 -8.06 12.88 -4.73
CA THR A 375 -7.67 14.22 -4.30
C THR A 375 -7.37 14.13 -2.80
N MET A 376 -6.16 14.49 -2.38
CA MET A 376 -5.70 14.29 -1.01
C MET A 376 -4.62 15.29 -0.61
N PRO A 377 -4.45 15.56 0.70
CA PRO A 377 -3.30 16.29 1.21
C PRO A 377 -2.00 15.52 0.98
N LEU A 378 -0.91 16.25 0.72
CA LEU A 378 0.42 15.67 0.59
C LEU A 378 1.40 16.41 1.51
N PHE A 379 2.53 15.77 1.77
CA PHE A 379 3.62 16.32 2.56
C PHE A 379 4.91 16.27 1.76
N VAL A 380 5.52 17.41 1.49
CA VAL A 380 6.92 17.41 1.11
C VAL A 380 7.73 17.14 2.38
N ALA A 381 8.58 16.14 2.30
CA ALA A 381 9.41 15.71 3.42
C ALA A 381 10.87 15.53 2.97
N THR A 382 11.78 15.72 3.90
CA THR A 382 13.22 15.50 3.72
C THR A 382 13.71 14.46 4.71
N ALA A 383 14.79 13.77 4.37
CA ALA A 383 15.55 12.95 5.30
C ALA A 383 17.05 13.10 5.03
N GLU A 384 17.83 13.01 6.09
CA GLU A 384 19.29 13.06 6.06
C GLU A 384 19.87 11.85 6.78
N GLY A 385 21.05 11.43 6.43
CA GLY A 385 21.75 10.20 6.81
C GLY A 385 21.35 9.54 8.13
N GLY A 386 20.61 8.44 8.08
CA GLY A 386 20.15 7.66 9.24
C GLY A 386 19.01 8.33 10.03
N GLY A 387 18.46 9.45 9.56
CA GLY A 387 17.38 10.19 10.19
C GLY A 387 15.99 9.69 9.78
N GLN A 388 14.97 10.31 10.39
CA GLN A 388 13.56 10.10 10.03
C GLN A 388 13.14 11.10 8.94
N LEU A 389 12.10 10.77 8.20
CA LEU A 389 11.40 11.74 7.36
C LEU A 389 10.89 12.90 8.22
N GLN A 390 11.18 14.14 7.79
CA GLN A 390 10.73 15.37 8.44
C GLN A 390 9.85 16.15 7.45
N VAL A 391 8.65 16.51 7.88
CA VAL A 391 7.76 17.34 7.09
C VAL A 391 8.34 18.75 6.99
N VAL A 392 8.58 19.22 5.76
CA VAL A 392 9.05 20.59 5.48
C VAL A 392 7.95 21.47 4.90
N GLN A 393 6.94 20.86 4.24
CA GLN A 393 5.79 21.59 3.72
C GLN A 393 4.57 20.68 3.70
N LYS A 394 3.41 21.18 4.14
CA LYS A 394 2.11 20.57 3.94
C LYS A 394 1.46 21.16 2.70
N ILE A 395 0.90 20.31 1.87
CA ILE A 395 0.19 20.68 0.65
C ILE A 395 -1.29 20.41 0.88
N ASP A 396 -2.13 21.41 0.64
CA ASP A 396 -3.59 21.26 0.64
C ASP A 396 -4.02 20.19 -0.38
N PRO A 397 -5.21 19.59 -0.24
CA PRO A 397 -5.65 18.56 -1.17
C PRO A 397 -5.53 19.01 -2.63
N ILE A 398 -4.81 18.24 -3.42
CA ILE A 398 -4.62 18.48 -4.87
C ILE A 398 -5.22 17.34 -5.67
N GLU A 399 -5.79 17.70 -6.83
CA GLU A 399 -6.38 16.75 -7.77
C GLU A 399 -5.32 15.80 -8.34
N SER A 400 -5.74 14.59 -8.69
CA SER A 400 -4.85 13.52 -9.15
C SER A 400 -4.03 13.87 -10.40
N GLY A 401 -4.56 14.75 -11.27
CA GLY A 401 -4.01 15.05 -12.58
C GLY A 401 -3.95 13.82 -13.50
N ALA A 402 -4.66 12.75 -13.16
CA ALA A 402 -4.71 11.54 -13.97
C ALA A 402 -5.25 11.82 -15.39
N THR A 403 -4.67 11.14 -16.36
CA THR A 403 -5.08 11.25 -17.78
C THR A 403 -5.50 9.88 -18.26
N CYS A 404 -6.79 9.68 -18.41
CA CYS A 404 -7.41 8.43 -18.88
C CYS A 404 -7.53 8.37 -20.39
#